data_2d66b0e9d9acd586b6edc6e13659a3e8
#
_entry.id   2d66b0e9d9acd586b6edc6e13659a3e8
#
_cell.length_a   1.000
_cell.length_b   1.000
_cell.length_c   1.000
_cell.angle_alpha   90.00
_cell.angle_beta   90.00
_cell.angle_gamma   90.00
#
_symmetry.space_group_name_H-M   'P 1'
#
loop_
_entity.id
_entity.type
_entity.pdbx_description
1 polymer ?
#
loop_
_entity_poly.entity_id
_entity_poly.type
_entity_poly.pdbx_seq_one_letter_code
_entity_poly.pdbx_strand_id
1 'polypeptide(L)'
;TDAELQRLNVQRIGRIEITDLVKDGDAVSGAVGFHAQSGTPCLFRAKAVILAAHNGGWKGSYLLNTCAGEGAALAYGAGASLRNMEFIENWNVPKLFAWEGQTGMLPYGARFLNGEGEDFMRRYSPKLGAKADPHYNVRGMAFEVRAGRGPIYFDTSTMSPEGVEIM
;
A
#
# COMPACT_ATOMS: atom_id res chain seq x y z
N THR A 1 -14.25 -15.76 1.50
CA THR A 1 -14.52 -15.66 2.95
C THR A 1 -14.14 -16.96 3.64
N ASP A 2 -13.83 -16.92 4.94
CA ASP A 2 -13.44 -18.10 5.73
C ASP A 2 -14.49 -19.21 5.68
N ALA A 3 -15.76 -18.86 5.77
CA ALA A 3 -16.86 -19.82 5.69
C ALA A 3 -16.87 -20.62 4.38
N GLU A 4 -16.55 -19.96 3.26
CA GLU A 4 -16.51 -20.62 1.96
C GLU A 4 -15.30 -21.54 1.81
N LEU A 5 -14.14 -21.15 2.34
CA LEU A 5 -12.96 -22.02 2.38
C LEU A 5 -13.20 -23.27 3.22
N GLN A 6 -13.89 -23.13 4.35
CA GLN A 6 -14.30 -24.28 5.17
C GLN A 6 -15.29 -25.17 4.44
N ARG A 7 -16.32 -24.58 3.78
CA ARG A 7 -17.31 -25.34 3.00
C ARG A 7 -16.66 -26.14 1.88
N LEU A 8 -15.64 -25.59 1.25
CA LEU A 8 -14.90 -26.24 0.16
C LEU A 8 -13.76 -27.15 0.67
N ASN A 9 -13.60 -27.30 1.98
CA ASN A 9 -12.54 -28.08 2.61
C ASN A 9 -11.13 -27.68 2.13
N VAL A 10 -10.89 -26.38 1.96
CA VAL A 10 -9.60 -25.86 1.54
C VAL A 10 -8.63 -25.87 2.73
N GLN A 11 -7.49 -26.52 2.57
CA GLN A 11 -6.44 -26.51 3.57
C GLN A 11 -5.82 -25.11 3.67
N ARG A 12 -5.80 -24.54 4.87
CA ARG A 12 -5.17 -23.25 5.17
C ARG A 12 -3.91 -23.47 5.99
N ILE A 13 -2.79 -22.99 5.48
CA ILE A 13 -1.50 -23.11 6.14
C ILE A 13 -0.99 -21.68 6.38
N GLY A 14 -0.95 -21.25 7.63
CA GLY A 14 -0.49 -19.93 8.01
C GLY A 14 1.00 -19.89 8.34
N ARG A 15 1.55 -18.67 8.44
CA ARG A 15 2.93 -18.40 8.89
C ARG A 15 4.01 -19.04 8.01
N ILE A 16 3.73 -19.18 6.74
CA ILE A 16 4.71 -19.65 5.75
C ILE A 16 5.16 -18.45 4.92
N GLU A 17 6.47 -18.26 4.88
CA GLU A 17 7.11 -17.33 3.96
C GLU A 17 7.51 -18.11 2.72
N ILE A 18 6.97 -17.74 1.57
CA ILE A 18 7.33 -18.32 0.27
C ILE A 18 8.50 -17.55 -0.30
N THR A 19 9.59 -18.27 -0.59
CA THR A 19 10.83 -17.67 -1.13
C THR A 19 11.01 -17.87 -2.62
N ASP A 20 10.46 -18.96 -3.18
CA ASP A 20 10.61 -19.27 -4.59
C ASP A 20 9.43 -20.08 -5.13
N LEU A 21 9.21 -19.97 -6.44
CA LEU A 21 8.34 -20.86 -7.19
C LEU A 21 9.15 -21.99 -7.81
N VAL A 22 8.70 -23.24 -7.61
CA VAL A 22 9.33 -24.43 -8.18
C VAL A 22 8.85 -24.59 -9.61
N LYS A 23 9.78 -24.86 -10.53
CA LYS A 23 9.49 -25.14 -11.93
C LYS A 23 9.84 -26.58 -12.30
N ASP A 24 9.08 -27.12 -13.24
CA ASP A 24 9.37 -28.34 -13.99
C ASP A 24 9.34 -27.97 -15.47
N GLY A 25 10.53 -27.84 -16.06
CA GLY A 25 10.67 -27.19 -17.37
C GLY A 25 10.20 -25.74 -17.32
N ASP A 26 9.24 -25.40 -18.18
CA ASP A 26 8.65 -24.05 -18.26
C ASP A 26 7.40 -23.88 -17.40
N ALA A 27 6.90 -24.96 -16.78
CA ALA A 27 5.71 -24.92 -15.96
C ALA A 27 6.04 -24.72 -14.47
N VAL A 28 5.25 -23.88 -13.77
CA VAL A 28 5.31 -23.81 -12.32
C VAL A 28 4.63 -25.03 -11.72
N SER A 29 5.33 -25.77 -10.88
CA SER A 29 4.90 -27.04 -10.28
C SER A 29 4.75 -26.98 -8.77
N GLY A 30 4.97 -25.82 -8.16
CA GLY A 30 4.85 -25.63 -6.73
C GLY A 30 5.52 -24.38 -6.19
N ALA A 31 5.73 -24.38 -4.89
CA ALA A 31 6.43 -23.31 -4.18
C ALA A 31 7.27 -23.87 -3.04
N VAL A 32 8.35 -23.18 -2.69
CA VAL A 32 9.16 -23.46 -1.52
C VAL A 32 9.21 -22.25 -0.61
N GLY A 33 9.44 -22.49 0.65
CA GLY A 33 9.56 -21.46 1.66
C GLY A 33 9.90 -22.05 3.01
N PHE A 34 9.59 -21.34 4.06
CA PHE A 34 9.85 -21.79 5.43
C PHE A 34 8.74 -21.30 6.38
N HIS A 35 8.58 -22.00 7.47
CA HIS A 35 7.70 -21.56 8.54
C HIS A 35 8.36 -20.42 9.32
N ALA A 36 7.75 -19.23 9.33
CA ALA A 36 8.35 -18.00 9.82
C ALA A 36 8.83 -18.02 11.28
N GLN A 37 8.20 -18.83 12.15
CA GLN A 37 8.58 -18.91 13.56
C GLN A 37 9.66 -19.98 13.83
N SER A 38 9.61 -21.11 13.13
CA SER A 38 10.52 -22.24 13.40
C SER A 38 11.68 -22.35 12.44
N GLY A 39 11.63 -21.62 11.31
CA GLY A 39 12.60 -21.77 10.22
C GLY A 39 12.48 -23.08 9.45
N THR A 40 11.48 -23.92 9.73
CA THR A 40 11.33 -25.22 9.09
C THR A 40 11.06 -25.06 7.60
N PRO A 41 11.87 -25.68 6.71
CA PRO A 41 11.64 -25.63 5.27
C PRO A 41 10.32 -26.30 4.89
N CYS A 42 9.65 -25.73 3.90
CA CYS A 42 8.38 -26.22 3.37
C CYS A 42 8.44 -26.32 1.85
N LEU A 43 7.93 -27.43 1.31
CA LEU A 43 7.76 -27.64 -0.13
C LEU A 43 6.28 -27.92 -0.41
N PHE A 44 5.69 -27.13 -1.27
CA PHE A 44 4.31 -27.29 -1.73
C PHE A 44 4.33 -27.72 -3.19
N ARG A 45 3.78 -28.90 -3.48
CA ARG A 45 3.59 -29.38 -4.85
C ARG A 45 2.18 -29.06 -5.30
N ALA A 46 2.05 -28.43 -6.47
CA ALA A 46 0.75 -28.03 -7.01
C ALA A 46 0.77 -28.08 -8.54
N LYS A 47 -0.39 -28.37 -9.13
CA LYS A 47 -0.56 -28.33 -10.60
C LYS A 47 -0.62 -26.90 -11.13
N ALA A 48 -0.94 -25.94 -10.30
CA ALA A 48 -0.95 -24.51 -10.59
C ALA A 48 -0.76 -23.71 -9.28
N VAL A 49 -0.19 -22.52 -9.40
CA VAL A 49 0.00 -21.59 -8.28
C VAL A 49 -0.67 -20.26 -8.62
N ILE A 50 -1.50 -19.76 -7.72
CA ILE A 50 -2.08 -18.42 -7.81
C ILE A 50 -1.29 -17.50 -6.89
N LEU A 51 -0.64 -16.49 -7.45
CA LEU A 51 -0.02 -15.41 -6.69
C LEU A 51 -1.06 -14.37 -6.32
N ALA A 52 -1.38 -14.28 -5.05
CA ALA A 52 -2.28 -13.28 -4.49
C ALA A 52 -1.55 -12.53 -3.34
N ALA A 53 -0.25 -12.34 -3.50
CA ALA A 53 0.56 -11.55 -2.59
C ALA A 53 0.21 -10.06 -2.75
N HIS A 54 0.30 -9.34 -1.65
CA HIS A 54 0.05 -7.90 -1.62
C HIS A 54 0.99 -7.15 -2.57
N ASN A 55 0.63 -5.92 -2.94
CA ASN A 55 1.52 -5.03 -3.71
C ASN A 55 2.80 -4.73 -2.94
N GLY A 56 3.86 -4.41 -3.67
CA GLY A 56 5.14 -4.05 -3.09
C GLY A 56 5.19 -2.61 -2.61
N GLY A 57 5.70 -2.40 -1.40
CA GLY A 57 6.14 -1.09 -0.94
C GLY A 57 7.62 -0.90 -1.26
N TRP A 58 7.97 0.22 -1.88
CA TRP A 58 9.37 0.53 -2.19
C TRP A 58 10.21 0.88 -0.95
N LYS A 59 9.60 1.59 -0.03
CA LYS A 59 10.10 1.81 1.33
C LYS A 59 8.92 1.64 2.25
N GLY A 60 9.08 0.90 3.32
CA GLY A 60 8.02 0.76 4.30
C GLY A 60 7.45 2.12 4.66
N SER A 61 6.19 2.35 4.35
CA SER A 61 5.48 3.51 4.82
C SER A 61 5.15 3.24 6.28
N TYR A 62 6.02 3.69 7.15
CA TYR A 62 5.89 3.76 8.60
C TYR A 62 4.78 2.85 9.19
N LEU A 63 5.03 1.55 9.25
CA LEU A 63 4.13 0.49 9.75
C LEU A 63 2.87 0.20 8.88
N LEU A 64 2.66 0.89 7.76
CA LEU A 64 1.49 0.66 6.91
C LEU A 64 1.70 -0.44 5.87
N ASN A 65 2.92 -0.63 5.44
CA ASN A 65 3.26 -1.63 4.43
C ASN A 65 4.47 -2.45 4.87
N THR A 66 4.26 -3.74 5.01
CA THR A 66 5.29 -4.72 5.37
C THR A 66 5.74 -5.54 4.17
N CYS A 67 5.10 -5.38 3.01
CA CYS A 67 5.44 -6.10 1.78
C CYS A 67 6.45 -5.31 0.95
N ALA A 68 7.52 -5.95 0.50
CA ALA A 68 8.58 -5.33 -0.29
C ALA A 68 8.54 -5.71 -1.79
N GLY A 69 7.43 -6.30 -2.26
CA GLY A 69 7.23 -6.70 -3.65
C GLY A 69 7.60 -8.16 -3.92
N GLU A 70 7.59 -8.99 -2.91
CA GLU A 70 7.95 -10.41 -2.98
C GLU A 70 7.14 -11.14 -4.05
N GLY A 71 5.83 -10.84 -4.17
CA GLY A 71 4.99 -11.44 -5.21
C GLY A 71 5.47 -11.13 -6.62
N ALA A 72 5.88 -9.91 -6.89
CA ALA A 72 6.45 -9.52 -8.18
C ALA A 72 7.82 -10.20 -8.42
N ALA A 73 8.64 -10.29 -7.38
CA ALA A 73 9.93 -10.98 -7.45
C ALA A 73 9.78 -12.48 -7.74
N LEU A 74 8.83 -13.14 -7.07
CA LEU A 74 8.51 -14.56 -7.31
C LEU A 74 8.01 -14.79 -8.74
N ALA A 75 7.14 -13.92 -9.24
CA ALA A 75 6.63 -14.00 -10.60
C ALA A 75 7.75 -13.82 -11.63
N TYR A 76 8.61 -12.81 -11.43
CA TYR A 76 9.76 -12.54 -12.29
C TYR A 76 10.75 -13.69 -12.30
N GLY A 77 11.10 -14.24 -11.14
CA GLY A 77 11.96 -15.42 -10.99
C GLY A 77 11.41 -16.66 -11.69
N ALA A 78 10.09 -16.80 -11.76
CA ALA A 78 9.43 -17.87 -12.51
C ALA A 78 9.37 -17.63 -14.03
N GLY A 79 9.78 -16.44 -14.51
CA GLY A 79 9.82 -16.08 -15.93
C GLY A 79 8.68 -15.19 -16.40
N ALA A 80 7.88 -14.61 -15.50
CA ALA A 80 6.84 -13.66 -15.88
C ALA A 80 7.44 -12.30 -16.29
N SER A 81 6.82 -11.65 -17.27
CA SER A 81 7.16 -10.28 -17.64
C SER A 81 6.52 -9.28 -16.67
N LEU A 82 7.30 -8.31 -16.20
CA LEU A 82 6.82 -7.20 -15.40
C LEU A 82 6.54 -5.98 -16.29
N ARG A 83 5.48 -5.24 -15.98
CA ARG A 83 5.10 -4.02 -16.71
C ARG A 83 4.81 -2.90 -15.74
N ASN A 84 5.06 -1.66 -16.20
CA ASN A 84 4.71 -0.44 -15.47
C ASN A 84 5.40 -0.31 -14.10
N MET A 85 6.56 -0.95 -13.92
CA MET A 85 7.30 -0.93 -12.65
C MET A 85 7.85 0.46 -12.30
N GLU A 86 7.88 1.38 -13.27
CA GLU A 86 8.25 2.79 -13.10
C GLU A 86 7.14 3.62 -12.44
N PHE A 87 5.90 3.16 -12.46
CA PHE A 87 4.78 3.87 -11.85
C PHE A 87 4.67 3.51 -10.38
N ILE A 88 5.02 4.47 -9.54
CA ILE A 88 4.99 4.34 -8.08
C ILE A 88 3.79 5.12 -7.55
N GLU A 89 2.97 4.47 -6.76
CA GLU A 89 1.94 5.14 -5.98
C GLU A 89 2.59 5.78 -4.75
N ASN A 90 2.44 7.10 -4.63
CA ASN A 90 2.90 7.85 -3.48
C ASN A 90 1.71 8.18 -2.58
N TRP A 91 1.87 7.91 -1.30
CA TRP A 91 0.85 8.17 -0.29
C TRP A 91 1.40 9.08 0.79
N ASN A 92 0.58 10.01 1.26
CA ASN A 92 0.91 10.82 2.42
C ASN A 92 0.47 10.13 3.71
N VAL A 93 1.37 10.12 4.69
CA VAL A 93 1.10 9.57 6.02
C VAL A 93 1.59 10.55 7.08
N PRO A 94 1.03 10.54 8.30
CA PRO A 94 1.55 11.32 9.41
C PRO A 94 3.02 10.96 9.70
N LYS A 95 3.79 11.95 10.16
CA LYS A 95 5.24 11.76 10.39
C LYS A 95 5.54 10.75 11.50
N LEU A 96 4.69 10.65 12.52
CA LEU A 96 5.02 9.97 13.78
C LEU A 96 4.19 8.71 14.03
N PHE A 97 3.18 8.42 13.20
CA PHE A 97 2.30 7.24 13.37
C PHE A 97 1.74 6.79 12.03
N ALA A 98 1.34 5.52 11.97
CA ALA A 98 0.69 4.94 10.81
C ALA A 98 -0.80 5.31 10.81
N TRP A 99 -1.25 5.98 9.75
CA TRP A 99 -2.65 6.28 9.53
C TRP A 99 -2.93 6.48 8.05
N GLU A 100 -3.88 5.71 7.54
CA GLU A 100 -4.39 5.82 6.18
C GLU A 100 -5.77 6.49 6.17
N GLY A 101 -6.18 6.97 5.00
CA GLY A 101 -7.54 7.45 4.80
C GLY A 101 -7.76 8.94 5.07
N GLN A 102 -6.71 9.74 5.29
CA GLN A 102 -6.85 11.17 5.53
C GLN A 102 -7.69 11.88 4.46
N THR A 103 -7.57 11.47 3.19
CA THR A 103 -8.35 12.04 2.09
C THR A 103 -9.84 11.78 2.22
N GLY A 104 -10.25 10.72 2.91
CA GLY A 104 -11.64 10.44 3.25
C GLY A 104 -12.27 11.46 4.20
N MET A 105 -11.46 12.24 4.90
CA MET A 105 -11.89 13.28 5.85
C MET A 105 -12.07 14.65 5.19
N LEU A 106 -11.55 14.85 3.98
CA LEU A 106 -11.66 16.12 3.26
C LEU A 106 -13.11 16.55 2.97
N PRO A 107 -14.06 15.65 2.65
CA PRO A 107 -15.46 16.01 2.51
C PRO A 107 -16.10 16.55 3.80
N TYR A 108 -15.57 16.16 4.95
CA TYR A 108 -16.05 16.56 6.27
C TYR A 108 -15.36 17.80 6.82
N GLY A 109 -14.55 18.48 6.01
CA GLY A 109 -13.96 19.78 6.35
C GLY A 109 -12.49 19.72 6.78
N ALA A 110 -11.84 18.56 6.76
CA ALA A 110 -10.39 18.50 6.93
C ALA A 110 -9.66 19.18 5.77
N ARG A 111 -8.44 19.71 6.02
CA ARG A 111 -7.66 20.48 5.03
C ARG A 111 -6.19 20.12 5.10
N PHE A 112 -5.48 20.31 3.99
CA PHE A 112 -4.03 20.33 3.98
C PHE A 112 -3.53 21.77 4.01
N LEU A 113 -2.79 22.12 5.04
CA LEU A 113 -2.18 23.44 5.21
C LEU A 113 -0.66 23.32 5.05
N ASN A 114 -0.05 24.34 4.44
CA ASN A 114 1.41 24.48 4.42
C ASN A 114 1.93 25.11 5.74
N GLY A 115 3.24 25.30 5.85
CA GLY A 115 3.87 25.91 7.03
C GLY A 115 3.48 27.37 7.30
N GLU A 116 2.89 28.04 6.31
CA GLU A 116 2.37 29.40 6.40
C GLU A 116 0.86 29.43 6.75
N GLY A 117 0.24 28.25 6.93
CA GLY A 117 -1.18 28.14 7.27
C GLY A 117 -2.13 28.26 6.08
N GLU A 118 -1.62 28.20 4.86
CA GLU A 118 -2.45 28.31 3.65
C GLU A 118 -3.02 26.96 3.23
N ASP A 119 -4.28 26.92 2.80
CA ASP A 119 -4.87 25.81 2.03
C ASP A 119 -4.36 25.91 0.58
N PHE A 120 -3.21 25.32 0.36
CA PHE A 120 -2.42 25.49 -0.87
C PHE A 120 -2.87 24.64 -2.06
N MET A 121 -3.70 23.63 -1.86
CA MET A 121 -3.99 22.68 -2.93
C MET A 121 -4.69 23.29 -4.15
N ARG A 122 -5.42 24.41 -4.00
CA ARG A 122 -5.99 25.13 -5.14
C ARG A 122 -4.94 25.78 -6.05
N ARG A 123 -3.72 25.97 -5.59
CA ARG A 123 -2.58 26.40 -6.41
C ARG A 123 -2.18 25.32 -7.43
N TYR A 124 -2.31 24.04 -7.07
CA TYR A 124 -1.91 22.89 -7.89
C TYR A 124 -3.09 22.19 -8.59
N SER A 125 -4.27 22.30 -8.02
CA SER A 125 -5.53 21.83 -8.58
C SER A 125 -6.64 22.88 -8.42
N PRO A 126 -6.72 23.88 -9.33
CA PRO A 126 -7.63 25.03 -9.17
C PRO A 126 -9.10 24.63 -9.05
N LYS A 127 -9.51 23.56 -9.73
CA LYS A 127 -10.92 23.11 -9.75
C LYS A 127 -11.28 22.28 -8.53
N LEU A 128 -10.42 21.35 -8.14
CA LEU A 128 -10.74 20.32 -7.14
C LEU A 128 -10.07 20.60 -5.79
N GLY A 129 -8.99 21.38 -5.74
CA GLY A 129 -8.21 21.58 -4.53
C GLY A 129 -7.73 20.23 -3.98
N ALA A 130 -7.82 20.05 -2.68
CA ALA A 130 -7.45 18.80 -2.00
C ALA A 130 -8.34 17.59 -2.35
N LYS A 131 -9.51 17.81 -2.97
CA LYS A 131 -10.39 16.74 -3.48
C LYS A 131 -9.89 16.14 -4.81
N ALA A 132 -8.76 16.61 -5.34
CA ALA A 132 -8.09 15.99 -6.46
C ALA A 132 -7.59 14.59 -6.09
N ASP A 133 -7.21 13.84 -7.12
CA ASP A 133 -6.58 12.54 -6.94
C ASP A 133 -5.40 12.61 -5.95
N PRO A 134 -5.22 11.61 -5.07
CA PRO A 134 -4.14 11.60 -4.06
C PRO A 134 -2.74 11.92 -4.60
N HIS A 135 -2.44 11.51 -5.85
CA HIS A 135 -1.16 11.83 -6.48
C HIS A 135 -0.95 13.34 -6.69
N TYR A 136 -2.01 14.09 -6.97
CA TYR A 136 -1.93 15.55 -7.05
C TYR A 136 -1.66 16.17 -5.68
N ASN A 137 -2.28 15.64 -4.63
CA ASN A 137 -2.05 16.09 -3.26
C ASN A 137 -0.59 15.90 -2.86
N VAL A 138 -0.06 14.69 -3.03
CA VAL A 138 1.35 14.38 -2.70
C VAL A 138 2.33 15.24 -3.49
N ARG A 139 2.08 15.45 -4.78
CA ARG A 139 2.92 16.33 -5.60
C ARG A 139 2.85 17.79 -5.15
N GLY A 140 1.65 18.29 -4.85
CA GLY A 140 1.46 19.63 -4.31
C GLY A 140 2.19 19.83 -2.99
N MET A 141 2.10 18.87 -2.07
CA MET A 141 2.86 18.84 -0.81
C MET A 141 4.36 18.90 -1.05
N ALA A 142 4.86 18.08 -1.97
CA ALA A 142 6.29 18.07 -2.32
C ALA A 142 6.77 19.42 -2.88
N PHE A 143 5.96 20.07 -3.70
CA PHE A 143 6.28 21.40 -4.23
C PHE A 143 6.30 22.47 -3.12
N GLU A 144 5.34 22.44 -2.19
CA GLU A 144 5.33 23.36 -1.06
C GLU A 144 6.59 23.19 -0.19
N VAL A 145 6.94 21.95 0.15
CA VAL A 145 8.15 21.65 0.93
C VAL A 145 9.42 22.11 0.20
N ARG A 146 9.54 21.85 -1.10
CA ARG A 146 10.68 22.29 -1.91
C ARG A 146 10.77 23.81 -2.04
N ALA A 147 9.65 24.50 -1.98
CA ALA A 147 9.58 25.96 -1.99
C ALA A 147 9.83 26.60 -0.62
N GLY A 148 10.17 25.80 0.40
CA GLY A 148 10.44 26.29 1.76
C GLY A 148 9.18 26.55 2.60
N ARG A 149 8.00 26.20 2.11
CA ARG A 149 6.72 26.39 2.82
C ARG A 149 6.25 25.14 3.57
N GLY A 150 7.14 24.18 3.85
CA GLY A 150 6.88 23.08 4.77
C GLY A 150 6.97 23.52 6.25
N PRO A 151 6.55 22.64 7.17
CA PRO A 151 5.95 21.33 6.95
C PRO A 151 4.51 21.41 6.45
N ILE A 152 3.97 20.26 6.02
CA ILE A 152 2.55 20.15 5.66
C ILE A 152 1.77 19.62 6.87
N TYR A 153 0.67 20.26 7.16
CA TYR A 153 -0.25 19.88 8.24
C TYR A 153 -1.54 19.32 7.66
N PHE A 154 -2.09 18.32 8.31
CA PHE A 154 -3.46 17.89 8.10
C PHE A 154 -4.31 18.50 9.22
N ASP A 155 -5.07 19.52 8.87
CA ASP A 155 -5.88 20.29 9.80
C ASP A 155 -7.28 19.68 9.90
N THR A 156 -7.65 19.24 11.09
CA THR A 156 -8.97 18.68 11.41
C THR A 156 -9.84 19.64 12.21
N SER A 157 -9.35 20.83 12.53
CA SER A 157 -10.02 21.80 13.41
C SER A 157 -11.36 22.30 12.86
N THR A 158 -11.56 22.23 11.56
CA THR A 158 -12.77 22.67 10.85
C THR A 158 -13.68 21.53 10.42
N MET A 159 -13.44 20.32 10.90
CA MET A 159 -14.29 19.16 10.59
C MET A 159 -15.69 19.31 11.21
N SER A 160 -16.67 18.78 10.48
CA SER A 160 -18.04 18.65 11.01
C SER A 160 -18.09 17.65 12.16
N PRO A 161 -19.09 17.73 13.07
CA PRO A 161 -19.27 16.74 14.13
C PRO A 161 -19.35 15.31 13.61
N GLU A 162 -20.03 15.09 12.49
CA GLU A 162 -20.12 13.79 11.80
C GLU A 162 -18.74 13.28 11.39
N GLY A 163 -17.89 14.16 10.84
CA GLY A 163 -16.52 13.80 10.46
C GLY A 163 -15.64 13.42 11.64
N VAL A 164 -15.85 14.02 12.80
CA VAL A 164 -15.13 13.70 14.04
C VAL A 164 -15.52 12.33 14.58
N GLU A 165 -16.80 11.94 14.45
CA GLU A 165 -17.27 10.61 14.89
C GLU A 165 -16.73 9.47 14.02
N ILE A 166 -16.35 9.75 12.77
CA ILE A 166 -15.77 8.76 11.83
C ILE A 166 -14.27 8.56 12.09
N MET A 167 -13.61 9.50 12.74
CA MET A 167 -12.18 9.50 13.05
C MET A 167 -11.82 8.57 14.21
#